data_29944f446d219673825116ca525c79d5
#
_entry.id   29944f446d219673825116ca525c79d5
#
_cell.length_a   1.000
_cell.length_b   1.000
_cell.length_c   1.000
_cell.angle_alpha   90.00
_cell.angle_beta   90.00
_cell.angle_gamma   90.00
#
_symmetry.space_group_name_H-M   'P 1'
#
loop_
_entity.id
_entity.type
_entity.pdbx_description
1 polymer ?
#
loop_
_entity_poly.entity_id
_entity_poly.type
_entity_poly.pdbx_seq_one_letter_code
_entity_poly.pdbx_strand_id
1 'polypeptide(L)'
;MITAETRIVALLGHPVSHSLSPRMQNAAFAARGLDWAYAAFDVEPDGFVAAVHGLAASRFAGANVTTPHKLAAAELADTDEPSVNTLVFADVGIRGYSTDAAILATLDQPSSPVILGDGGTAMAFKQALPEARVFARRGDWPPDVAGADLVVNATSERAEVLAGLGAGQTLIDLP
;
A
#
# COMPACT_ATOMS: atom_id res chain seq x y z
N MET A 1 -21.95 14.45 -10.81
CA MET A 1 -23.11 13.61 -10.39
C MET A 1 -22.80 12.20 -10.85
N ILE A 2 -23.06 11.18 -10.03
CA ILE A 2 -22.82 9.78 -10.43
C ILE A 2 -23.96 9.33 -11.34
N THR A 3 -23.64 8.74 -12.48
CA THR A 3 -24.57 8.20 -13.49
C THR A 3 -24.21 6.74 -13.81
N ALA A 4 -24.93 6.09 -14.71
CA ALA A 4 -24.62 4.74 -15.18
C ALA A 4 -23.32 4.68 -16.03
N GLU A 5 -22.81 5.80 -16.49
CA GLU A 5 -21.57 5.90 -17.27
C GLU A 5 -20.35 6.19 -16.41
N THR A 6 -20.56 6.62 -15.14
CA THR A 6 -19.46 6.93 -14.22
C THR A 6 -18.59 5.71 -13.95
N ARG A 7 -17.30 5.83 -14.16
CA ARG A 7 -16.34 4.76 -13.84
C ARG A 7 -16.08 4.71 -12.35
N ILE A 8 -16.12 3.53 -11.75
CA ILE A 8 -15.96 3.34 -10.31
C ILE A 8 -14.60 2.69 -10.02
N VAL A 9 -13.92 3.19 -8.99
CA VAL A 9 -12.71 2.63 -8.40
C VAL A 9 -12.98 2.34 -6.92
N ALA A 10 -12.53 1.21 -6.43
CA ALA A 10 -12.67 0.82 -5.03
C ALA A 10 -11.38 1.07 -4.22
N LEU A 11 -11.53 1.21 -2.91
CA LEU A 11 -10.49 0.92 -1.93
C LEU A 11 -10.96 -0.28 -1.11
N LEU A 12 -10.15 -1.31 -1.02
CA LEU A 12 -10.39 -2.51 -0.21
C LEU A 12 -9.43 -2.53 0.98
N GLY A 13 -9.96 -2.67 2.19
CA GLY A 13 -9.18 -2.74 3.43
C GLY A 13 -10.03 -3.15 4.61
N HIS A 14 -9.42 -3.43 5.78
CA HIS A 14 -10.13 -3.75 7.01
C HIS A 14 -9.28 -3.41 8.26
N PRO A 15 -9.77 -2.54 9.16
CA PRO A 15 -10.86 -1.59 8.94
C PRO A 15 -10.43 -0.46 8.00
N VAL A 16 -11.35 0.12 7.23
CA VAL A 16 -11.03 1.13 6.21
C VAL A 16 -11.72 2.49 6.42
N SER A 17 -12.59 2.61 7.41
CA SER A 17 -13.43 3.79 7.66
C SER A 17 -12.64 5.09 7.90
N HIS A 18 -11.40 4.99 8.39
CA HIS A 18 -10.52 6.13 8.67
C HIS A 18 -9.77 6.64 7.44
N SER A 19 -9.86 5.96 6.29
CA SER A 19 -9.09 6.29 5.09
C SER A 19 -9.51 7.65 4.50
N LEU A 20 -8.51 8.46 4.17
CA LEU A 20 -8.69 9.73 3.47
C LEU A 20 -8.67 9.56 1.94
N SER A 21 -8.36 8.36 1.43
CA SER A 21 -8.26 8.09 -0.01
C SER A 21 -9.51 8.49 -0.79
N PRO A 22 -10.75 8.22 -0.33
CA PRO A 22 -11.94 8.65 -1.07
C PRO A 22 -12.03 10.16 -1.25
N ARG A 23 -11.68 10.95 -0.23
CA ARG A 23 -11.68 12.42 -0.32
C ARG A 23 -10.64 12.91 -1.31
N MET A 24 -9.42 12.38 -1.22
CA MET A 24 -8.30 12.76 -2.07
C MET A 24 -8.56 12.41 -3.54
N GLN A 25 -8.95 11.16 -3.82
CA GLN A 25 -9.14 10.68 -5.18
C GLN A 25 -10.32 11.36 -5.87
N ASN A 26 -11.47 11.52 -5.19
CA ASN A 26 -12.62 12.21 -5.77
C ASN A 26 -12.33 13.68 -6.04
N ALA A 27 -11.56 14.36 -5.19
CA ALA A 27 -11.11 15.73 -5.45
C ALA A 27 -10.20 15.80 -6.69
N ALA A 28 -9.29 14.83 -6.85
CA ALA A 28 -8.41 14.74 -8.02
C ALA A 28 -9.20 14.45 -9.31
N PHE A 29 -10.18 13.55 -9.27
CA PHE A 29 -11.06 13.28 -10.41
C PHE A 29 -11.83 14.52 -10.83
N ALA A 30 -12.43 15.23 -9.85
CA ALA A 30 -13.15 16.49 -10.14
C ALA A 30 -12.22 17.56 -10.74
N ALA A 31 -11.02 17.74 -10.21
CA ALA A 31 -10.04 18.70 -10.73
C ALA A 31 -9.56 18.38 -12.16
N ARG A 32 -9.63 17.11 -12.56
CA ARG A 32 -9.27 16.63 -13.90
C ARG A 32 -10.48 16.54 -14.85
N GLY A 33 -11.69 16.86 -14.39
CA GLY A 33 -12.92 16.73 -15.17
C GLY A 33 -13.27 15.29 -15.55
N LEU A 34 -12.81 14.30 -14.75
CA LEU A 34 -13.07 12.89 -15.00
C LEU A 34 -14.43 12.49 -14.42
N ASP A 35 -15.25 11.78 -15.19
CA ASP A 35 -16.48 11.16 -14.70
C ASP A 35 -16.16 9.83 -14.01
N TRP A 36 -15.48 9.94 -12.88
CA TRP A 36 -15.04 8.85 -12.05
C TRP A 36 -15.49 9.03 -10.61
N ALA A 37 -15.70 7.92 -9.91
CA ALA A 37 -16.02 7.94 -8.49
C ALA A 37 -15.14 6.91 -7.75
N TYR A 38 -14.74 7.25 -6.54
CA TYR A 38 -13.92 6.42 -5.67
C TYR A 38 -14.63 6.18 -4.35
N ALA A 39 -14.77 4.92 -3.95
CA ALA A 39 -15.42 4.52 -2.71
C ALA A 39 -14.58 3.50 -1.95
N ALA A 40 -14.64 3.55 -0.61
CA ALA A 40 -14.02 2.57 0.27
C ALA A 40 -15.02 1.49 0.65
N PHE A 41 -14.54 0.25 0.69
CA PHE A 41 -15.29 -0.93 1.09
C PHE A 41 -14.54 -1.63 2.21
N ASP A 42 -15.19 -1.79 3.35
CA ASP A 42 -14.68 -2.54 4.48
C ASP A 42 -14.90 -4.02 4.22
N VAL A 43 -13.82 -4.75 3.98
CA VAL A 43 -13.86 -6.15 3.55
C VAL A 43 -13.00 -6.97 4.50
N GLU A 44 -13.60 -7.90 5.21
CA GLU A 44 -12.88 -8.85 6.05
C GLU A 44 -11.97 -9.78 5.22
N PRO A 45 -10.89 -10.33 5.81
CA PRO A 45 -9.93 -11.16 5.07
C PRO A 45 -10.57 -12.32 4.29
N ASP A 46 -11.50 -13.03 4.90
CA ASP A 46 -12.18 -14.18 4.28
C ASP A 46 -13.06 -13.80 3.09
N GLY A 47 -13.51 -12.54 3.01
CA GLY A 47 -14.32 -12.00 1.93
C GLY A 47 -13.53 -11.39 0.77
N PHE A 48 -12.21 -11.20 0.91
CA PHE A 48 -11.42 -10.39 -0.01
C PHE A 48 -11.45 -10.89 -1.46
N VAL A 49 -11.20 -12.18 -1.67
CA VAL A 49 -11.17 -12.79 -3.02
C VAL A 49 -12.53 -12.65 -3.72
N ALA A 50 -13.62 -12.91 -2.99
CA ALA A 50 -14.97 -12.78 -3.52
C ALA A 50 -15.29 -11.31 -3.86
N ALA A 51 -14.89 -10.37 -3.01
CA ALA A 51 -15.05 -8.94 -3.26
C ALA A 51 -14.33 -8.49 -4.54
N VAL A 52 -13.07 -8.88 -4.73
CA VAL A 52 -12.27 -8.54 -5.92
C VAL A 52 -12.94 -9.08 -7.19
N HIS A 53 -13.35 -10.35 -7.21
CA HIS A 53 -14.04 -10.93 -8.36
C HIS A 53 -15.39 -10.24 -8.62
N GLY A 54 -16.13 -9.89 -7.56
CA GLY A 54 -17.40 -9.17 -7.67
C GLY A 54 -17.23 -7.78 -8.30
N LEU A 55 -16.19 -7.04 -7.89
CA LEU A 55 -15.86 -5.73 -8.47
C LEU A 55 -15.45 -5.85 -9.94
N ALA A 56 -14.61 -6.83 -10.29
CA ALA A 56 -14.20 -7.08 -11.67
C ALA A 56 -15.41 -7.44 -12.55
N ALA A 57 -16.29 -8.35 -12.09
CA ALA A 57 -17.52 -8.73 -12.79
C ALA A 57 -18.50 -7.56 -12.94
N SER A 58 -18.49 -6.62 -12.00
CA SER A 58 -19.30 -5.39 -12.03
C SER A 58 -18.67 -4.25 -12.84
N ARG A 59 -17.59 -4.51 -13.57
CA ARG A 59 -16.88 -3.55 -14.43
C ARG A 59 -16.33 -2.33 -13.71
N PHE A 60 -15.93 -2.46 -12.45
CA PHE A 60 -15.08 -1.45 -11.83
C PHE A 60 -13.80 -1.29 -12.63
N ALA A 61 -13.25 -0.07 -12.65
CA ALA A 61 -12.00 0.19 -13.39
C ALA A 61 -10.79 -0.48 -12.71
N GLY A 62 -10.86 -0.65 -11.39
CA GLY A 62 -9.83 -1.24 -10.57
C GLY A 62 -10.11 -1.02 -9.09
N ALA A 63 -9.13 -1.38 -8.26
CA ALA A 63 -9.17 -1.15 -6.84
C ALA A 63 -7.79 -0.82 -6.28
N ASN A 64 -7.71 0.10 -5.33
CA ASN A 64 -6.58 0.13 -4.41
C ASN A 64 -6.82 -0.90 -3.30
N VAL A 65 -5.73 -1.41 -2.77
CA VAL A 65 -5.73 -2.41 -1.70
C VAL A 65 -4.84 -1.91 -0.56
N THR A 66 -5.38 -1.95 0.66
CA THR A 66 -4.63 -1.63 1.86
C THR A 66 -4.65 -2.80 2.85
N THR A 67 -4.13 -2.58 4.02
CA THR A 67 -4.08 -3.57 5.10
C THR A 67 -5.47 -4.16 5.38
N PRO A 68 -5.59 -5.49 5.55
CA PRO A 68 -4.51 -6.49 5.58
C PRO A 68 -4.27 -7.21 4.24
N HIS A 69 -4.85 -6.76 3.13
CA HIS A 69 -5.09 -7.55 1.91
C HIS A 69 -3.96 -7.53 0.87
N LYS A 70 -2.91 -6.71 1.04
CA LYS A 70 -1.88 -6.51 -0.01
C LYS A 70 -1.18 -7.80 -0.46
N LEU A 71 -0.97 -8.75 0.45
CA LEU A 71 -0.36 -10.05 0.11
C LEU A 71 -1.34 -10.93 -0.65
N ALA A 72 -2.58 -11.04 -0.18
CA ALA A 72 -3.63 -11.79 -0.88
C ALA A 72 -3.94 -11.19 -2.27
N ALA A 73 -3.78 -9.87 -2.44
CA ALA A 73 -3.91 -9.22 -3.74
C ALA A 73 -2.79 -9.62 -4.71
N ALA A 74 -1.56 -9.82 -4.22
CA ALA A 74 -0.46 -10.31 -5.03
C ALA A 74 -0.66 -11.77 -5.47
N GLU A 75 -1.19 -12.62 -4.59
CA GLU A 75 -1.51 -14.02 -4.92
C GLU A 75 -2.65 -14.14 -5.96
N LEU A 76 -3.56 -13.15 -5.99
CA LEU A 76 -4.73 -13.15 -6.88
C LEU A 76 -4.44 -12.55 -8.25
N ALA A 77 -3.52 -11.62 -8.35
CA ALA A 77 -3.26 -10.84 -9.56
C ALA A 77 -2.15 -11.44 -10.43
N ASP A 78 -2.19 -11.13 -11.73
CA ASP A 78 -1.07 -11.35 -12.63
C ASP A 78 0.00 -10.28 -12.37
N THR A 79 1.04 -10.66 -11.64
CA THR A 79 2.10 -9.76 -11.17
C THR A 79 3.33 -10.52 -10.68
N ASP A 80 4.50 -9.89 -10.73
CA ASP A 80 5.74 -10.33 -10.07
C ASP A 80 5.97 -9.60 -8.73
N GLU A 81 5.04 -8.73 -8.32
CA GLU A 81 5.15 -7.99 -7.07
C GLU A 81 4.85 -8.87 -5.85
N PRO A 82 5.67 -8.84 -4.79
CA PRO A 82 5.41 -9.62 -3.57
C PRO A 82 4.22 -9.08 -2.76
N SER A 83 3.78 -7.88 -3.09
CA SER A 83 2.71 -7.16 -2.42
C SER A 83 2.06 -6.18 -3.38
N VAL A 84 0.75 -6.18 -3.46
CA VAL A 84 -0.03 -5.37 -4.41
C VAL A 84 -0.91 -4.38 -3.64
N ASN A 85 -0.82 -3.10 -4.00
CA ASN A 85 -1.70 -2.05 -3.49
C ASN A 85 -2.64 -1.47 -4.57
N THR A 86 -2.51 -1.91 -5.82
CA THR A 86 -3.29 -1.42 -6.95
C THR A 86 -3.66 -2.58 -7.87
N LEU A 87 -4.94 -2.82 -8.04
CA LEU A 87 -5.50 -3.78 -8.99
C LEU A 87 -6.12 -3.05 -10.17
N VAL A 88 -5.82 -3.50 -11.38
CA VAL A 88 -6.44 -3.04 -12.62
C VAL A 88 -7.25 -4.19 -13.20
N PHE A 89 -8.55 -3.98 -13.38
CA PHE A 89 -9.45 -4.95 -14.00
C PHE A 89 -9.43 -4.76 -15.50
N ALA A 90 -8.80 -5.70 -16.21
CA ALA A 90 -8.70 -5.72 -17.66
C ALA A 90 -9.72 -6.69 -18.26
N ASP A 91 -9.92 -6.63 -19.57
CA ASP A 91 -10.79 -7.56 -20.29
C ASP A 91 -10.34 -9.02 -20.11
N VAL A 92 -9.04 -9.22 -19.90
CA VAL A 92 -8.46 -10.53 -19.58
C VAL A 92 -7.64 -10.41 -18.30
N GLY A 93 -8.20 -10.95 -17.21
CA GLY A 93 -7.52 -11.09 -15.93
C GLY A 93 -7.45 -9.82 -15.06
N ILE A 94 -6.76 -9.94 -13.95
CA ILE A 94 -6.56 -8.90 -12.96
C ILE A 94 -5.05 -8.64 -12.88
N ARG A 95 -4.61 -7.42 -13.19
CA ARG A 95 -3.21 -7.04 -13.07
C ARG A 95 -2.95 -6.36 -11.74
N GLY A 96 -1.84 -6.72 -11.10
CA GLY A 96 -1.40 -6.16 -9.83
C GLY A 96 -0.17 -5.28 -9.95
N TYR A 97 -0.15 -4.19 -9.18
CA TYR A 97 0.98 -3.27 -9.11
C TYR A 97 1.23 -2.86 -7.66
N SER A 98 2.48 -2.56 -7.34
CA SER A 98 2.86 -1.91 -6.09
C SER A 98 3.41 -0.51 -6.35
N THR A 99 2.86 0.48 -5.65
CA THR A 99 3.35 1.86 -5.68
C THR A 99 3.95 2.28 -4.34
N ASP A 100 4.00 1.37 -3.36
CA ASP A 100 4.43 1.69 -2.00
C ASP A 100 5.86 2.20 -1.95
N ALA A 101 6.77 1.57 -2.69
CA ALA A 101 8.18 1.96 -2.72
C ALA A 101 8.52 3.08 -3.74
N ALA A 102 7.52 3.62 -4.47
CA ALA A 102 7.75 4.63 -5.50
C ALA A 102 8.40 5.91 -4.97
N ILE A 103 8.19 6.23 -3.69
CA ILE A 103 8.81 7.38 -3.02
C ILE A 103 10.35 7.31 -3.03
N LEU A 104 10.94 6.12 -3.08
CA LEU A 104 12.39 5.95 -3.14
C LEU A 104 13.03 6.63 -4.35
N ALA A 105 12.28 6.78 -5.45
CA ALA A 105 12.75 7.49 -6.64
C ALA A 105 12.98 9.01 -6.40
N THR A 106 12.50 9.55 -5.30
CA THR A 106 12.67 10.96 -4.91
C THR A 106 13.82 11.19 -3.91
N LEU A 107 14.47 10.12 -3.47
CA LEU A 107 15.54 10.14 -2.49
C LEU A 107 16.88 9.76 -3.12
N ASP A 108 17.97 10.17 -2.48
CA ASP A 108 19.29 9.63 -2.78
C ASP A 108 19.34 8.13 -2.42
N GLN A 109 20.17 7.38 -3.15
CA GLN A 109 20.32 5.94 -2.92
C GLN A 109 20.81 5.68 -1.49
N PRO A 110 20.05 5.02 -0.64
CA PRO A 110 20.48 4.73 0.72
C PRO A 110 21.58 3.68 0.73
N SER A 111 22.54 3.86 1.64
CA SER A 111 23.66 2.93 1.82
C SER A 111 23.46 1.97 3.01
N SER A 112 22.61 2.32 3.95
CA SER A 112 22.31 1.51 5.14
C SER A 112 20.82 1.59 5.50
N PRO A 113 19.92 1.11 4.62
CA PRO A 113 18.49 1.18 4.86
C PRO A 113 18.02 0.18 5.91
N VAL A 114 17.01 0.60 6.69
CA VAL A 114 16.30 -0.22 7.67
C VAL A 114 14.82 -0.19 7.36
N ILE A 115 14.17 -1.34 7.39
CA ILE A 115 12.72 -1.49 7.22
C ILE A 115 12.14 -2.07 8.50
N LEU A 116 11.08 -1.44 9.00
CA LEU A 116 10.34 -1.87 10.18
C LEU A 116 8.98 -2.41 9.75
N GLY A 117 8.73 -3.68 10.06
CA GLY A 117 7.50 -4.40 9.71
C GLY A 117 7.74 -5.63 8.86
N ASP A 118 6.72 -6.48 8.77
CA ASP A 118 6.69 -7.72 7.98
C ASP A 118 5.43 -7.82 7.10
N GLY A 119 4.66 -6.76 6.98
CA GLY A 119 3.46 -6.68 6.15
C GLY A 119 3.77 -6.36 4.68
N GLY A 120 2.72 -6.28 3.86
CA GLY A 120 2.84 -6.03 2.42
C GLY A 120 3.66 -4.79 2.07
N THR A 121 3.49 -3.68 2.78
CA THR A 121 4.28 -2.47 2.57
C THR A 121 5.77 -2.72 2.82
N ALA A 122 6.13 -3.39 3.92
CA ALA A 122 7.52 -3.74 4.22
C ALA A 122 8.12 -4.64 3.13
N MET A 123 7.36 -5.58 2.59
CA MET A 123 7.79 -6.46 1.50
C MET A 123 8.07 -5.70 0.20
N ALA A 124 7.22 -4.72 -0.16
CA ALA A 124 7.45 -3.87 -1.32
C ALA A 124 8.75 -3.06 -1.18
N PHE A 125 9.01 -2.50 -0.01
CA PHE A 125 10.30 -1.81 0.25
C PHE A 125 11.48 -2.77 0.28
N LYS A 126 11.33 -3.98 0.82
CA LYS A 126 12.41 -4.99 0.82
C LYS A 126 12.79 -5.44 -0.59
N GLN A 127 11.82 -5.55 -1.49
CA GLN A 127 12.10 -5.83 -2.90
C GLN A 127 12.92 -4.69 -3.55
N ALA A 128 12.55 -3.43 -3.26
CA ALA A 128 13.24 -2.26 -3.80
C ALA A 128 14.60 -2.00 -3.13
N LEU A 129 14.78 -2.45 -1.88
CA LEU A 129 15.99 -2.30 -1.06
C LEU A 129 16.45 -3.67 -0.53
N PRO A 130 17.00 -4.54 -1.39
CA PRO A 130 17.32 -5.92 -1.01
C PRO A 130 18.36 -6.04 0.12
N GLU A 131 19.23 -5.04 0.28
CA GLU A 131 20.25 -4.98 1.35
C GLU A 131 19.71 -4.42 2.68
N ALA A 132 18.45 -3.97 2.74
CA ALA A 132 17.88 -3.39 3.96
C ALA A 132 17.85 -4.42 5.10
N ARG A 133 18.24 -3.97 6.30
CA ARG A 133 17.96 -4.72 7.54
C ARG A 133 16.46 -4.65 7.83
N VAL A 134 15.84 -5.75 8.23
CA VAL A 134 14.40 -5.80 8.53
C VAL A 134 14.20 -6.16 9.98
N PHE A 135 13.36 -5.40 10.68
CA PHE A 135 12.94 -5.68 12.03
C PHE A 135 11.42 -5.82 12.08
N ALA A 136 10.94 -6.88 12.73
CA ALA A 136 9.51 -7.13 12.87
C ALA A 136 9.18 -7.53 14.31
N ARG A 137 7.99 -7.15 14.79
CA ARG A 137 7.54 -7.46 16.17
C ARG A 137 7.50 -8.95 16.49
N ARG A 138 7.36 -9.80 15.47
CA ARG A 138 7.35 -11.27 15.62
C ARG A 138 8.75 -11.87 15.66
N GLY A 139 9.79 -11.05 15.58
CA GLY A 139 11.19 -11.45 15.56
C GLY A 139 12.06 -10.47 16.33
N ASP A 140 12.98 -9.81 15.63
CA ASP A 140 13.94 -8.87 16.23
C ASP A 140 13.25 -7.54 16.57
N TRP A 141 12.90 -7.37 17.83
CA TRP A 141 12.28 -6.16 18.37
C TRP A 141 12.75 -5.90 19.80
N PRO A 142 13.06 -4.65 20.24
CA PRO A 142 12.93 -3.39 19.50
C PRO A 142 13.96 -3.23 18.38
N PRO A 143 13.66 -2.38 17.36
CA PRO A 143 14.52 -2.23 16.20
C PRO A 143 15.81 -1.49 16.54
N ASP A 144 16.95 -1.97 16.04
CA ASP A 144 18.20 -1.22 16.03
C ASP A 144 18.31 -0.40 14.73
N VAL A 145 18.05 0.89 14.83
CA VAL A 145 18.17 1.85 13.73
C VAL A 145 19.47 2.62 13.73
N ALA A 146 20.40 2.30 14.64
CA ALA A 146 21.69 2.96 14.69
C ALA A 146 22.48 2.77 13.39
N GLY A 147 23.07 3.86 12.89
CA GLY A 147 23.85 3.87 11.64
C GLY A 147 23.02 3.70 10.37
N ALA A 148 21.69 3.66 10.44
CA ALA A 148 20.86 3.73 9.24
C ALA A 148 20.87 5.15 8.67
N ASP A 149 20.91 5.28 7.35
CA ASP A 149 20.68 6.54 6.65
C ASP A 149 19.21 6.71 6.23
N LEU A 150 18.51 5.60 6.02
CA LEU A 150 17.08 5.56 5.74
C LEU A 150 16.39 4.57 6.68
N VAL A 151 15.30 5.01 7.31
CA VAL A 151 14.39 4.17 8.07
C VAL A 151 13.00 4.22 7.42
N VAL A 152 12.47 3.06 7.05
CA VAL A 152 11.11 2.90 6.55
C VAL A 152 10.26 2.28 7.65
N ASN A 153 9.34 3.05 8.21
CA ASN A 153 8.37 2.52 9.17
C ASN A 153 7.09 2.08 8.44
N ALA A 154 6.91 0.77 8.31
CA ALA A 154 5.72 0.12 7.78
C ALA A 154 4.91 -0.57 8.91
N THR A 155 5.03 -0.06 10.14
CA THR A 155 4.28 -0.51 11.31
C THR A 155 3.36 0.60 11.83
N SER A 156 2.45 0.27 12.73
CA SER A 156 1.65 1.25 13.48
C SER A 156 2.40 1.89 14.66
N GLU A 157 3.64 1.45 14.95
CA GLU A 157 4.45 1.97 16.05
C GLU A 157 5.20 3.22 15.63
N ARG A 158 4.93 4.33 16.31
CA ARG A 158 5.58 5.62 16.05
C ARG A 158 6.51 6.04 17.18
N ALA A 159 6.09 5.87 18.42
CA ALA A 159 6.83 6.37 19.58
C ALA A 159 8.21 5.72 19.74
N GLU A 160 8.27 4.38 19.63
CA GLU A 160 9.53 3.64 19.75
C GLU A 160 10.47 3.93 18.57
N VAL A 161 9.92 4.03 17.37
CA VAL A 161 10.69 4.35 16.16
C VAL A 161 11.29 5.74 16.26
N LEU A 162 10.47 6.75 16.61
CA LEU A 162 10.94 8.14 16.70
C LEU A 162 11.97 8.31 17.83
N ALA A 163 11.88 7.58 18.92
CA ALA A 163 12.85 7.63 20.01
C ALA A 163 14.23 7.05 19.60
N GLY A 164 14.26 6.15 18.61
CA GLY A 164 15.49 5.54 18.11
C GLY A 164 16.20 6.33 17.01
N LEU A 165 15.57 7.37 16.46
CA LEU A 165 16.12 8.14 15.34
C LEU A 165 17.19 9.14 15.80
N GLY A 166 18.27 9.21 15.04
CA GLY A 166 19.36 10.17 15.20
C GLY A 166 19.35 11.29 14.18
N ALA A 167 20.20 12.30 14.38
CA ALA A 167 20.39 13.37 13.42
C ALA A 167 20.96 12.83 12.10
N GLY A 168 20.45 13.33 10.96
CA GLY A 168 20.93 12.95 9.62
C GLY A 168 20.29 11.70 9.04
N GLN A 169 19.37 11.05 9.75
CA GLN A 169 18.56 9.93 9.23
C GLN A 169 17.32 10.45 8.50
N THR A 170 16.98 9.81 7.39
CA THR A 170 15.70 10.03 6.69
C THR A 170 14.67 9.01 7.20
N LEU A 171 13.46 9.46 7.53
CA LEU A 171 12.33 8.60 7.89
C LEU A 171 11.25 8.65 6.81
N ILE A 172 10.84 7.48 6.31
CA ILE A 172 9.57 7.27 5.62
C ILE A 172 8.62 6.62 6.62
N ASP A 173 7.58 7.34 7.03
CA ASP A 173 6.58 6.86 8.00
C ASP A 173 5.26 6.57 7.28
N LEU A 174 4.87 5.29 7.24
CA LEU A 174 3.73 4.76 6.47
C LEU A 174 2.77 3.95 7.38
N PRO A 175 2.22 4.56 8.43
CA PRO A 175 1.33 3.89 9.38
C PRO A 175 -0.03 3.51 8.78
#